data_2d8c3224c4c376bffde3cda2892885b7
#
_entry.id   2d8c3224c4c376bffde3cda2892885b7
#
_cell.length_a   1.000
_cell.length_b   1.000
_cell.length_c   1.000
_cell.angle_alpha   90.00
_cell.angle_beta   90.00
_cell.angle_gamma   90.00
#
_symmetry.space_group_name_H-M   'P 1'
#
loop_
_entity.id
_entity.type
_entity.pdbx_description
1 polymer ?
#
loop_
_entity_poly.entity_id
_entity_poly.type
_entity_poly.pdbx_seq_one_letter_code
_entity_poly.pdbx_strand_id
1 'polypeptide(L)'
;EYLSGNVRAKLDTCRTVDDPDGRYRPNIAALERVLPRQLEPTEITARLGAPWIPSRDIEQFCHEVLDASVDVEHLPQLGNWTARLRDGSRRSVALSSEWGTGRADAITLLDAALNQRLHTVTDATDDGKRIRNDAATLAARDKQEALTTKFSTWVWEEPERATRLAGRYNELFSSTVLPNHDGDHLTLPGLAGTFTPRHHQRAAVARILTDGRALLAHAV
;
A
#
# COMPACT_ATOMS: atom_id res chain seq x y z
N GLU A 1 -13.55 -22.69 -5.01
CA GLU A 1 -13.79 -21.27 -5.42
C GLU A 1 -14.58 -20.45 -4.39
N TYR A 2 -15.57 -21.04 -3.68
CA TYR A 2 -16.38 -20.28 -2.71
C TYR A 2 -15.54 -19.67 -1.56
N LEU A 3 -14.54 -20.40 -1.07
CA LEU A 3 -13.64 -20.01 0.01
C LEU A 3 -12.43 -19.19 -0.45
N SER A 4 -12.45 -18.61 -1.64
CA SER A 4 -11.41 -17.74 -2.21
C SER A 4 -11.99 -16.39 -2.65
N GLY A 5 -11.15 -15.48 -3.12
CA GLY A 5 -11.55 -14.11 -3.43
C GLY A 5 -11.80 -13.29 -2.17
N ASN A 6 -12.66 -12.27 -2.23
CA ASN A 6 -12.98 -11.46 -1.07
C ASN A 6 -13.89 -12.23 -0.08
N VAL A 7 -13.26 -13.02 0.80
CA VAL A 7 -13.95 -13.87 1.77
C VAL A 7 -14.64 -13.05 2.88
N ARG A 8 -14.11 -11.85 3.19
CA ARG A 8 -14.73 -10.95 4.16
C ARG A 8 -16.08 -10.46 3.67
N ALA A 9 -16.14 -9.92 2.45
CA ALA A 9 -17.41 -9.47 1.87
C ALA A 9 -18.44 -10.59 1.77
N LYS A 10 -18.01 -11.82 1.45
CA LYS A 10 -18.89 -12.99 1.45
C LYS A 10 -19.42 -13.33 2.84
N LEU A 11 -18.54 -13.26 3.86
CA LEU A 11 -18.92 -13.49 5.26
C LEU A 11 -19.92 -12.44 5.74
N ASP A 12 -19.66 -11.15 5.45
CA ASP A 12 -20.56 -10.06 5.82
C ASP A 12 -21.93 -10.21 5.14
N THR A 13 -21.94 -10.57 3.85
CA THR A 13 -23.18 -10.89 3.13
C THR A 13 -23.95 -12.04 3.81
N CYS A 14 -23.26 -13.14 4.18
CA CYS A 14 -23.91 -14.26 4.86
C CYS A 14 -24.48 -13.87 6.25
N ARG A 15 -23.86 -12.94 6.96
CA ARG A 15 -24.29 -12.46 8.28
C ARG A 15 -25.44 -11.46 8.20
N THR A 16 -25.55 -10.70 7.09
CA THR A 16 -26.62 -9.70 6.92
C THR A 16 -27.91 -10.28 6.36
N VAL A 17 -27.88 -11.47 5.77
CA VAL A 17 -29.08 -12.16 5.26
C VAL A 17 -29.90 -12.64 6.46
N ASP A 18 -31.20 -12.33 6.44
CA ASP A 18 -32.14 -12.91 7.38
C ASP A 18 -32.24 -14.43 7.15
N ASP A 19 -31.76 -15.21 8.09
CA ASP A 19 -31.66 -16.67 7.99
C ASP A 19 -32.23 -17.34 9.26
N PRO A 20 -33.57 -17.30 9.43
CA PRO A 20 -34.22 -17.87 10.62
C PRO A 20 -33.98 -19.37 10.76
N ASP A 21 -33.78 -20.06 9.63
CA ASP A 21 -33.55 -21.52 9.60
C ASP A 21 -32.07 -21.91 9.77
N GLY A 22 -31.18 -20.95 9.79
CA GLY A 22 -29.73 -21.19 9.96
C GLY A 22 -29.06 -21.87 8.75
N ARG A 23 -29.61 -21.71 7.56
CA ARG A 23 -29.13 -22.33 6.32
C ARG A 23 -27.69 -21.89 5.96
N TYR A 24 -27.29 -20.68 6.30
CA TYR A 24 -25.98 -20.12 6.00
C TYR A 24 -24.92 -20.36 7.11
N ARG A 25 -25.30 -20.97 8.24
CA ARG A 25 -24.36 -21.28 9.32
C ARG A 25 -23.14 -22.10 8.87
N PRO A 26 -23.26 -23.14 8.03
CA PRO A 26 -22.10 -23.86 7.49
C PRO A 26 -21.19 -22.99 6.63
N ASN A 27 -21.78 -22.05 5.87
CA ASN A 27 -21.05 -21.12 5.03
C ASN A 27 -20.26 -20.12 5.87
N ILE A 28 -20.89 -19.55 6.91
CA ILE A 28 -20.25 -18.66 7.87
C ILE A 28 -19.05 -19.35 8.52
N ALA A 29 -19.25 -20.55 9.08
CA ALA A 29 -18.19 -21.30 9.72
C ALA A 29 -17.03 -21.67 8.77
N ALA A 30 -17.33 -21.95 7.49
CA ALA A 30 -16.31 -22.24 6.49
C ALA A 30 -15.52 -20.98 6.08
N LEU A 31 -16.19 -19.83 5.92
CA LEU A 31 -15.54 -18.56 5.59
C LEU A 31 -14.70 -18.04 6.76
N GLU A 32 -15.15 -18.19 8.01
CA GLU A 32 -14.39 -17.82 9.21
C GLU A 32 -13.06 -18.57 9.34
N ARG A 33 -13.03 -19.85 8.94
CA ARG A 33 -11.80 -20.66 8.96
C ARG A 33 -10.72 -20.19 7.99
N VAL A 34 -11.12 -19.59 6.87
CA VAL A 34 -10.20 -19.14 5.83
C VAL A 34 -9.97 -17.64 5.85
N LEU A 35 -10.68 -16.92 6.73
CA LEU A 35 -10.55 -15.46 6.84
C LEU A 35 -9.12 -15.10 7.28
N PRO A 36 -8.40 -14.25 6.51
CA PRO A 36 -7.09 -13.80 6.90
C PRO A 36 -7.11 -13.07 8.25
N ARG A 37 -6.09 -13.28 9.05
CA ARG A 37 -5.89 -12.56 10.30
C ARG A 37 -5.81 -11.05 10.04
N GLN A 38 -6.45 -10.27 10.88
CA GLN A 38 -6.27 -8.83 10.88
C GLN A 38 -4.87 -8.48 11.44
N LEU A 39 -4.22 -7.54 10.78
CA LEU A 39 -2.94 -7.01 11.23
C LEU A 39 -3.16 -5.86 12.21
N GLU A 40 -2.36 -5.85 13.25
CA GLU A 40 -2.30 -4.76 14.22
C GLU A 40 -1.54 -3.54 13.62
N PRO A 41 -1.76 -2.33 14.12
CA PRO A 41 -1.04 -1.13 13.65
C PRO A 41 0.48 -1.30 13.60
N THR A 42 1.05 -2.02 14.55
CA THR A 42 2.49 -2.31 14.65
C THR A 42 3.03 -3.23 13.56
N GLU A 43 2.14 -3.98 12.90
CA GLU A 43 2.48 -4.91 11.82
C GLU A 43 2.30 -4.27 10.45
N ILE A 44 1.70 -3.08 10.38
CA ILE A 44 1.39 -2.38 9.13
C ILE A 44 2.43 -1.29 8.88
N THR A 45 3.11 -1.39 7.75
CA THR A 45 4.04 -0.33 7.32
C THR A 45 3.28 0.78 6.60
N ALA A 46 3.19 1.95 7.24
CA ALA A 46 2.65 3.15 6.62
C ALA A 46 3.76 4.00 6.00
N ARG A 47 3.63 4.35 4.73
CA ARG A 47 4.58 5.17 3.98
C ARG A 47 3.88 6.35 3.34
N LEU A 48 4.56 7.49 3.26
CA LEU A 48 4.10 8.61 2.42
C LEU A 48 3.90 8.13 0.98
N GLY A 49 2.79 8.54 0.37
CA GLY A 49 2.45 8.15 -1.00
C GLY A 49 1.80 6.76 -1.14
N ALA A 50 1.55 6.06 -0.04
CA ALA A 50 0.79 4.81 -0.09
C ALA A 50 -0.69 5.11 -0.42
N PRO A 51 -1.26 4.55 -1.54
CA PRO A 51 -2.60 4.92 -2.00
C PRO A 51 -3.74 4.58 -1.04
N TRP A 52 -3.49 3.69 -0.08
CA TRP A 52 -4.49 3.32 0.91
C TRP A 52 -4.63 4.36 2.04
N ILE A 53 -3.66 5.27 2.20
CA ILE A 53 -3.72 6.35 3.19
C ILE A 53 -4.49 7.53 2.59
N PRO A 54 -5.57 7.99 3.23
CA PRO A 54 -6.34 9.13 2.73
C PRO A 54 -5.52 10.43 2.72
N SER A 55 -5.74 11.29 1.73
CA SER A 55 -5.08 12.60 1.62
C SER A 55 -5.24 13.45 2.87
N ARG A 56 -6.43 13.41 3.51
CA ARG A 56 -6.71 14.14 4.74
C ARG A 56 -5.77 13.80 5.90
N ASP A 57 -5.29 12.55 5.96
CA ASP A 57 -4.35 12.14 7.02
C ASP A 57 -2.96 12.72 6.76
N ILE A 58 -2.59 12.89 5.49
CA ILE A 58 -1.35 13.57 5.09
C ILE A 58 -1.47 15.08 5.33
N GLU A 59 -2.63 15.67 5.05
CA GLU A 59 -2.92 17.07 5.36
C GLU A 59 -2.87 17.35 6.87
N GLN A 60 -3.41 16.43 7.68
CA GLN A 60 -3.35 16.50 9.13
C GLN A 60 -1.89 16.40 9.63
N PHE A 61 -1.09 15.50 9.06
CA PHE A 61 0.34 15.41 9.33
C PHE A 61 1.05 16.74 9.03
N CYS A 62 0.76 17.36 7.89
CA CYS A 62 1.34 18.66 7.55
C CYS A 62 0.95 19.73 8.56
N HIS A 63 -0.29 19.76 9.00
CA HIS A 63 -0.75 20.72 9.99
C HIS A 63 -0.09 20.51 11.35
N GLU A 64 -0.02 19.27 11.84
CA GLU A 64 0.49 18.96 13.18
C GLU A 64 2.03 18.99 13.27
N VAL A 65 2.73 18.56 12.21
CA VAL A 65 4.19 18.37 12.26
C VAL A 65 4.93 19.49 11.52
N LEU A 66 4.39 19.96 10.39
CA LEU A 66 5.03 21.00 9.58
C LEU A 66 4.53 22.41 9.91
N ASP A 67 3.52 22.54 10.79
CA ASP A 67 2.83 23.81 11.08
C ASP A 67 2.39 24.51 9.77
N ALA A 68 1.79 23.75 8.86
CA ALA A 68 1.44 24.22 7.53
C ALA A 68 0.10 23.66 7.05
N SER A 69 -0.73 24.54 6.48
CA SER A 69 -1.95 24.13 5.76
C SER A 69 -1.59 23.74 4.34
N VAL A 70 -1.74 22.46 4.02
CA VAL A 70 -1.35 21.88 2.73
C VAL A 70 -2.55 21.20 2.09
N ASP A 71 -2.78 21.42 0.81
CA ASP A 71 -3.71 20.65 0.00
C ASP A 71 -2.97 19.45 -0.58
N VAL A 72 -3.49 18.26 -0.32
CA VAL A 72 -2.91 17.00 -0.83
C VAL A 72 -3.93 16.31 -1.72
N GLU A 73 -3.56 16.08 -2.97
CA GLU A 73 -4.40 15.41 -3.95
C GLU A 73 -3.72 14.16 -4.49
N HIS A 74 -4.48 13.07 -4.59
CA HIS A 74 -4.05 11.85 -5.24
C HIS A 74 -4.84 11.64 -6.53
N LEU A 75 -4.14 11.43 -7.64
CA LEU A 75 -4.70 11.11 -8.95
C LEU A 75 -4.46 9.64 -9.27
N PRO A 76 -5.37 8.71 -8.89
CA PRO A 76 -5.14 7.27 -9.01
C PRO A 76 -4.83 6.80 -10.43
N GLN A 77 -5.46 7.42 -11.45
CA GLN A 77 -5.27 7.05 -12.86
C GLN A 77 -3.82 7.28 -13.34
N LEU A 78 -3.14 8.27 -12.74
CA LEU A 78 -1.76 8.63 -13.07
C LEU A 78 -0.78 8.08 -12.04
N GLY A 79 -1.28 7.54 -10.91
CA GLY A 79 -0.45 7.12 -9.78
C GLY A 79 0.35 8.28 -9.17
N ASN A 80 -0.13 9.51 -9.30
CA ASN A 80 0.59 10.71 -8.92
C ASN A 80 -0.08 11.44 -7.75
N TRP A 81 0.76 12.02 -6.90
CA TRP A 81 0.36 12.87 -5.79
C TRP A 81 0.80 14.31 -6.03
N THR A 82 0.04 15.25 -5.52
CA THR A 82 0.44 16.66 -5.48
C THR A 82 0.26 17.21 -4.08
N ALA A 83 1.24 17.98 -3.60
CA ALA A 83 1.16 18.69 -2.33
C ALA A 83 1.39 20.18 -2.58
N ARG A 84 0.41 21.01 -2.18
CA ARG A 84 0.46 22.47 -2.39
C ARG A 84 0.17 23.17 -1.08
N LEU A 85 1.02 24.16 -0.75
CA LEU A 85 0.77 25.03 0.37
C LEU A 85 -0.50 25.85 0.10
N ARG A 86 -1.49 25.76 1.00
CA ARG A 86 -2.75 26.51 0.92
C ARG A 86 -2.52 27.93 1.45
N ASP A 87 -1.99 28.02 2.65
CA ASP A 87 -1.75 29.28 3.36
C ASP A 87 -0.37 29.29 3.98
N GLY A 88 0.19 30.52 4.14
CA GLY A 88 1.47 30.72 4.80
C GLY A 88 2.64 30.93 3.83
N SER A 89 3.83 30.89 4.37
CA SER A 89 5.07 31.12 3.64
C SER A 89 5.95 29.87 3.62
N ARG A 90 6.39 29.45 2.44
CA ARG A 90 7.42 28.41 2.27
C ARG A 90 8.75 28.76 2.96
N ARG A 91 8.92 30.04 3.40
CA ARG A 91 10.08 30.53 4.12
C ARG A 91 9.90 30.47 5.64
N SER A 92 8.81 29.92 6.17
CA SER A 92 8.71 29.69 7.62
C SER A 92 9.89 28.84 8.09
N VAL A 93 10.28 28.99 9.34
CA VAL A 93 11.40 28.21 9.91
C VAL A 93 11.13 26.71 9.84
N ALA A 94 9.89 26.30 10.12
CA ALA A 94 9.48 24.91 10.02
C ALA A 94 9.71 24.36 8.62
N LEU A 95 9.26 25.07 7.57
CA LEU A 95 9.32 24.58 6.19
C LEU A 95 10.69 24.74 5.52
N SER A 96 11.49 25.77 5.90
CA SER A 96 12.75 26.10 5.22
C SER A 96 14.00 25.61 5.93
N SER A 97 13.91 25.25 7.21
CA SER A 97 15.07 24.89 8.03
C SER A 97 14.87 23.60 8.83
N GLU A 98 13.76 23.48 9.56
CA GLU A 98 13.50 22.32 10.41
C GLU A 98 13.23 21.07 9.56
N TRP A 99 12.25 21.14 8.65
CA TRP A 99 11.83 20.03 7.77
C TRP A 99 12.26 20.20 6.33
N GLY A 100 12.90 21.31 5.99
CA GLY A 100 13.44 21.62 4.68
C GLY A 100 14.88 22.10 4.75
N THR A 101 15.33 22.62 3.63
CA THR A 101 16.62 23.29 3.48
C THR A 101 16.42 24.65 2.78
N GLY A 102 17.42 25.52 2.77
CA GLY A 102 17.38 26.78 2.02
C GLY A 102 17.24 26.60 0.51
N ARG A 103 17.42 25.36 -0.03
CA ARG A 103 17.33 25.03 -1.45
C ARG A 103 16.12 24.18 -1.82
N ALA A 104 15.50 23.52 -0.84
CA ALA A 104 14.31 22.70 -1.01
C ALA A 104 13.46 22.80 0.27
N ASP A 105 12.32 23.45 0.19
CA ASP A 105 11.39 23.54 1.30
C ASP A 105 10.70 22.19 1.58
N ALA A 106 10.14 22.04 2.79
CA ALA A 106 9.50 20.81 3.23
C ALA A 106 8.35 20.34 2.31
N ILE A 107 7.60 21.26 1.68
CA ILE A 107 6.50 20.92 0.78
C ILE A 107 7.04 20.30 -0.51
N THR A 108 8.14 20.81 -1.04
CA THR A 108 8.84 20.24 -2.20
C THR A 108 9.37 18.84 -1.89
N LEU A 109 9.93 18.64 -0.68
CA LEU A 109 10.41 17.33 -0.25
C LEU A 109 9.26 16.35 0.03
N LEU A 110 8.16 16.82 0.59
CA LEU A 110 6.93 16.06 0.79
C LEU A 110 6.35 15.59 -0.55
N ASP A 111 6.23 16.48 -1.53
CA ASP A 111 5.74 16.12 -2.88
C ASP A 111 6.64 15.06 -3.53
N ALA A 112 7.95 15.18 -3.40
CA ALA A 112 8.89 14.17 -3.88
C ALA A 112 8.71 12.82 -3.15
N ALA A 113 8.55 12.83 -1.81
CA ALA A 113 8.35 11.63 -1.01
C ALA A 113 7.02 10.92 -1.34
N LEU A 114 5.93 11.67 -1.49
CA LEU A 114 4.62 11.16 -1.90
C LEU A 114 4.69 10.40 -3.24
N ASN A 115 5.52 10.88 -4.16
CA ASN A 115 5.72 10.29 -5.48
C ASN A 115 6.90 9.30 -5.54
N GLN A 116 7.45 8.88 -4.40
CA GLN A 116 8.58 7.95 -4.31
C GLN A 116 9.82 8.42 -5.10
N ARG A 117 10.00 9.75 -5.23
CA ARG A 117 11.13 10.35 -5.94
C ARG A 117 12.15 10.90 -4.94
N LEU A 118 13.42 10.66 -5.21
CA LEU A 118 14.50 11.29 -4.44
C LEU A 118 14.75 12.70 -4.98
N HIS A 119 14.70 13.68 -4.08
CA HIS A 119 14.95 15.06 -4.46
C HIS A 119 16.41 15.28 -4.86
N THR A 120 16.62 16.11 -5.88
CA THR A 120 17.94 16.48 -6.38
C THR A 120 18.02 17.99 -6.55
N VAL A 121 19.04 18.59 -5.96
CA VAL A 121 19.32 20.02 -6.06
C VAL A 121 20.34 20.25 -7.16
N THR A 122 20.05 21.23 -8.03
CA THR A 122 20.93 21.60 -9.14
C THR A 122 21.26 23.08 -9.11
N ASP A 123 22.49 23.44 -9.45
CA ASP A 123 22.96 24.80 -9.68
C ASP A 123 22.95 25.12 -11.17
N ALA A 124 22.59 26.36 -11.51
CA ALA A 124 22.73 26.86 -12.87
C ALA A 124 24.18 27.33 -13.07
N THR A 125 24.82 26.94 -14.18
CA THR A 125 26.10 27.48 -14.62
C THR A 125 25.89 28.68 -15.52
N ASP A 126 26.93 29.45 -15.73
CA ASP A 126 26.93 30.64 -16.62
C ASP A 126 26.51 30.28 -18.07
N ASP A 127 26.79 29.05 -18.49
CA ASP A 127 26.38 28.51 -19.79
C ASP A 127 24.91 28.03 -19.83
N GLY A 128 24.12 28.26 -18.76
CA GLY A 128 22.73 27.84 -18.68
C GLY A 128 22.52 26.35 -18.45
N LYS A 129 23.58 25.57 -18.24
CA LYS A 129 23.50 24.14 -17.87
C LYS A 129 23.17 24.01 -16.40
N ARG A 130 22.48 22.89 -16.05
CA ARG A 130 22.22 22.53 -14.67
C ARG A 130 23.21 21.46 -14.23
N ILE A 131 23.95 21.73 -13.18
CA ILE A 131 24.89 20.78 -12.56
C ILE A 131 24.32 20.40 -11.19
N ARG A 132 24.34 19.11 -10.88
CA ARG A 132 23.92 18.61 -9.57
C ARG A 132 24.85 19.15 -8.48
N ASN A 133 24.26 19.71 -7.43
CA ASN A 133 24.95 20.07 -6.20
C ASN A 133 24.83 18.91 -5.21
N ASP A 134 25.91 18.14 -5.04
CA ASP A 134 25.87 16.93 -4.21
C ASP A 134 25.66 17.23 -2.73
N ALA A 135 26.29 18.26 -2.18
CA ALA A 135 26.13 18.64 -0.77
C ALA A 135 24.69 19.08 -0.47
N ALA A 136 24.11 19.96 -1.30
CA ALA A 136 22.72 20.40 -1.15
C ALA A 136 21.72 19.26 -1.42
N THR A 137 22.05 18.35 -2.33
CA THR A 137 21.22 17.17 -2.61
C THR A 137 21.22 16.21 -1.42
N LEU A 138 22.37 15.96 -0.80
CA LEU A 138 22.45 15.11 0.39
C LEU A 138 21.63 15.71 1.54
N ALA A 139 21.84 17.00 1.86
CA ALA A 139 21.08 17.68 2.89
C ALA A 139 19.55 17.65 2.66
N ALA A 140 19.10 17.80 1.40
CA ALA A 140 17.70 17.71 1.06
C ALA A 140 17.15 16.29 1.24
N ARG A 141 17.93 15.26 0.89
CA ARG A 141 17.53 13.85 1.07
C ARG A 141 17.48 13.44 2.53
N ASP A 142 18.39 13.92 3.36
CA ASP A 142 18.36 13.69 4.81
C ASP A 142 17.07 14.25 5.42
N LYS A 143 16.64 15.45 4.98
CA LYS A 143 15.35 16.03 5.39
C LYS A 143 14.15 15.25 4.86
N GLN A 144 14.21 14.79 3.60
CA GLN A 144 13.16 13.96 3.01
C GLN A 144 13.02 12.63 3.76
N GLU A 145 14.11 12.00 4.15
CA GLU A 145 14.11 10.77 4.95
C GLU A 145 13.55 11.03 6.36
N ALA A 146 13.95 12.13 7.00
CA ALA A 146 13.41 12.54 8.30
C ALA A 146 11.88 12.73 8.24
N LEU A 147 11.35 13.39 7.21
CA LEU A 147 9.91 13.52 6.97
C LEU A 147 9.22 12.16 6.84
N THR A 148 9.79 11.27 6.05
CA THR A 148 9.23 9.93 5.81
C THR A 148 9.21 9.11 7.10
N THR A 149 10.30 9.17 7.87
CA THR A 149 10.41 8.48 9.15
C THR A 149 9.43 9.05 10.18
N LYS A 150 9.35 10.40 10.29
CA LYS A 150 8.39 11.03 11.20
C LYS A 150 6.95 10.67 10.85
N PHE A 151 6.58 10.66 9.56
CA PHE A 151 5.26 10.24 9.13
C PHE A 151 4.94 8.79 9.52
N SER A 152 5.88 7.87 9.28
CA SER A 152 5.68 6.44 9.59
C SER A 152 5.41 6.16 11.07
N THR A 153 5.92 7.01 11.95
CA THR A 153 5.69 6.96 13.40
C THR A 153 4.40 7.69 13.78
N TRP A 154 4.27 8.94 13.32
CA TRP A 154 3.14 9.81 13.63
C TRP A 154 1.78 9.20 13.28
N VAL A 155 1.72 8.46 12.18
CA VAL A 155 0.47 7.86 11.70
C VAL A 155 -0.17 6.92 12.72
N TRP A 156 0.64 6.34 13.62
CA TRP A 156 0.21 5.40 14.66
C TRP A 156 0.18 5.99 16.08
N GLU A 157 0.63 7.23 16.28
CA GLU A 157 0.71 7.86 17.60
C GLU A 157 -0.67 8.11 18.25
N GLU A 158 -1.69 8.43 17.42
CA GLU A 158 -3.03 8.73 17.90
C GLU A 158 -3.93 7.49 17.74
N PRO A 159 -4.56 6.96 18.85
CA PRO A 159 -5.26 5.68 18.85
C PRO A 159 -6.45 5.59 17.89
N GLU A 160 -7.23 6.67 17.75
CA GLU A 160 -8.41 6.67 16.86
C GLU A 160 -7.96 6.60 15.39
N ARG A 161 -6.94 7.37 15.02
CA ARG A 161 -6.34 7.33 13.69
C ARG A 161 -5.73 5.96 13.41
N ALA A 162 -4.99 5.39 14.35
CA ALA A 162 -4.38 4.08 14.24
C ALA A 162 -5.43 2.98 14.00
N THR A 163 -6.49 2.96 14.81
CA THR A 163 -7.60 1.99 14.67
C THR A 163 -8.28 2.11 13.31
N ARG A 164 -8.59 3.33 12.89
CA ARG A 164 -9.26 3.61 11.62
C ARG A 164 -8.40 3.20 10.42
N LEU A 165 -7.11 3.54 10.44
CA LEU A 165 -6.20 3.20 9.34
C LEU A 165 -5.86 1.72 9.29
N ALA A 166 -5.70 1.04 10.44
CA ALA A 166 -5.53 -0.41 10.48
C ALA A 166 -6.78 -1.13 9.96
N GLY A 167 -7.98 -0.68 10.33
CA GLY A 167 -9.24 -1.19 9.80
C GLY A 167 -9.28 -1.08 8.27
N ARG A 168 -9.01 0.12 7.73
CA ARG A 168 -8.96 0.36 6.28
C ARG A 168 -7.93 -0.52 5.57
N TYR A 169 -6.73 -0.67 6.15
CA TYR A 169 -5.70 -1.55 5.58
C TYR A 169 -6.18 -2.99 5.52
N ASN A 170 -6.75 -3.49 6.61
CA ASN A 170 -7.25 -4.85 6.69
C ASN A 170 -8.44 -5.10 5.74
N GLU A 171 -9.33 -4.15 5.54
CA GLU A 171 -10.39 -4.23 4.53
C GLU A 171 -9.83 -4.38 3.13
N LEU A 172 -8.79 -3.63 2.79
CA LEU A 172 -8.21 -3.62 1.44
C LEU A 172 -7.31 -4.83 1.17
N PHE A 173 -6.51 -5.26 2.17
CA PHE A 173 -5.41 -6.21 1.95
C PHE A 173 -5.56 -7.54 2.72
N SER A 174 -6.34 -7.59 3.81
CA SER A 174 -6.57 -8.79 4.61
C SER A 174 -8.00 -9.33 4.45
N SER A 175 -8.59 -9.16 3.28
CA SER A 175 -9.95 -9.60 2.96
C SER A 175 -10.00 -10.69 1.91
N THR A 176 -8.89 -10.91 1.18
CA THR A 176 -8.85 -11.76 0.00
C THR A 176 -7.99 -13.00 0.26
N VAL A 177 -8.55 -14.17 -0.07
CA VAL A 177 -7.86 -15.45 -0.07
C VAL A 177 -7.65 -15.89 -1.51
N LEU A 178 -6.41 -16.27 -1.85
CA LEU A 178 -6.12 -16.80 -3.18
C LEU A 178 -6.78 -18.18 -3.37
N PRO A 179 -7.30 -18.52 -4.56
CA PRO A 179 -7.81 -19.85 -4.83
C PRO A 179 -6.68 -20.88 -4.69
N ASN A 180 -7.01 -22.01 -4.06
CA ASN A 180 -6.09 -23.14 -3.96
C ASN A 180 -6.31 -24.07 -5.14
N HIS A 181 -5.33 -24.21 -6.00
CA HIS A 181 -5.32 -25.12 -7.14
C HIS A 181 -4.43 -26.32 -6.83
N ASP A 182 -4.87 -27.28 -5.98
CA ASP A 182 -4.08 -28.47 -5.66
C ASP A 182 -3.95 -29.45 -6.84
N GLY A 183 -5.00 -29.55 -7.67
CA GLY A 183 -5.05 -30.45 -8.82
C GLY A 183 -5.19 -31.93 -8.47
N ASP A 184 -5.46 -32.28 -7.22
CA ASP A 184 -5.54 -33.67 -6.77
C ASP A 184 -6.71 -34.42 -7.41
N HIS A 185 -7.78 -33.71 -7.76
CA HIS A 185 -8.95 -34.25 -8.46
C HIS A 185 -8.71 -34.48 -9.97
N LEU A 186 -7.60 -34.02 -10.53
CA LEU A 186 -7.36 -34.11 -11.98
C LEU A 186 -6.96 -35.53 -12.39
N THR A 187 -7.68 -36.07 -13.35
CA THR A 187 -7.21 -37.19 -14.16
C THR A 187 -6.46 -36.63 -15.37
N LEU A 188 -5.27 -37.10 -15.61
CA LEU A 188 -4.42 -36.63 -16.72
C LEU A 188 -4.27 -37.71 -17.76
N PRO A 189 -5.29 -37.92 -18.63
CA PRO A 189 -5.25 -38.93 -19.66
C PRO A 189 -4.14 -38.60 -20.67
N GLY A 190 -3.42 -39.60 -21.11
CA GLY A 190 -2.33 -39.45 -22.08
C GLY A 190 -0.93 -39.30 -21.47
N LEU A 191 -0.82 -39.24 -20.14
CA LEU A 191 0.48 -39.34 -19.47
C LEU A 191 0.98 -40.79 -19.54
N ALA A 192 2.29 -40.96 -19.76
CA ALA A 192 2.93 -42.28 -19.66
C ALA A 192 2.74 -42.86 -18.26
N GLY A 193 2.38 -44.11 -18.11
CA GLY A 193 2.11 -44.74 -16.83
C GLY A 193 3.31 -44.77 -15.84
N THR A 194 4.51 -44.52 -16.38
CA THR A 194 5.75 -44.41 -15.61
C THR A 194 6.00 -43.01 -15.06
N PHE A 195 5.21 -42.02 -15.47
CA PHE A 195 5.39 -40.62 -15.03
C PHE A 195 4.33 -40.22 -14.04
N THR A 196 4.78 -39.80 -12.84
CA THR A 196 3.90 -39.25 -11.81
C THR A 196 4.20 -37.76 -11.67
N PRO A 197 3.25 -36.86 -12.02
CA PRO A 197 3.46 -35.42 -11.85
C PRO A 197 3.63 -35.06 -10.39
N ARG A 198 4.59 -34.18 -10.10
CA ARG A 198 4.78 -33.62 -8.77
C ARG A 198 3.59 -32.71 -8.42
N HIS A 199 3.36 -32.49 -7.11
CA HIS A 199 2.25 -31.65 -6.62
C HIS A 199 2.17 -30.29 -7.33
N HIS A 200 3.29 -29.55 -7.41
CA HIS A 200 3.30 -28.24 -8.09
C HIS A 200 2.97 -28.30 -9.59
N GLN A 201 3.29 -29.40 -10.27
CA GLN A 201 2.94 -29.60 -11.67
C GLN A 201 1.44 -29.84 -11.83
N ARG A 202 0.83 -30.64 -10.96
CA ARG A 202 -0.63 -30.85 -10.93
C ARG A 202 -1.35 -29.54 -10.60
N ALA A 203 -0.87 -28.79 -9.60
CA ALA A 203 -1.39 -27.49 -9.24
C ALA A 203 -1.31 -26.47 -10.39
N ALA A 204 -0.21 -26.48 -11.15
CA ALA A 204 -0.07 -25.65 -12.35
C ALA A 204 -1.09 -25.99 -13.43
N VAL A 205 -1.32 -27.27 -13.69
CA VAL A 205 -2.35 -27.74 -14.66
C VAL A 205 -3.74 -27.33 -14.18
N ALA A 206 -4.07 -27.57 -12.91
CA ALA A 206 -5.35 -27.17 -12.33
C ALA A 206 -5.60 -25.66 -12.48
N ARG A 207 -4.61 -24.85 -12.20
CA ARG A 207 -4.68 -23.40 -12.34
C ARG A 207 -4.93 -22.97 -13.78
N ILE A 208 -4.21 -23.55 -14.75
CA ILE A 208 -4.40 -23.23 -16.16
C ILE A 208 -5.80 -23.63 -16.63
N LEU A 209 -6.31 -24.79 -16.21
CA LEU A 209 -7.66 -25.24 -16.56
C LEU A 209 -8.75 -24.35 -15.96
N THR A 210 -8.54 -23.82 -14.76
CA THR A 210 -9.51 -22.97 -14.06
C THR A 210 -9.46 -21.53 -14.56
N ASP A 211 -8.26 -20.95 -14.68
CA ASP A 211 -8.05 -19.52 -14.96
C ASP A 211 -7.90 -19.23 -16.47
N GLY A 212 -7.75 -20.28 -17.30
CA GLY A 212 -7.51 -20.20 -18.74
C GLY A 212 -6.09 -19.77 -19.12
N ARG A 213 -5.38 -19.08 -18.24
CA ARG A 213 -3.98 -18.63 -18.42
C ARG A 213 -3.30 -18.47 -17.06
N ALA A 214 -2.01 -18.76 -16.99
CA ALA A 214 -1.22 -18.60 -15.79
C ALA A 214 0.24 -18.25 -16.11
N LEU A 215 0.87 -17.48 -15.24
CA LEU A 215 2.31 -17.32 -15.19
C LEU A 215 2.88 -18.32 -14.18
N LEU A 216 3.73 -19.23 -14.66
CA LEU A 216 4.37 -20.25 -13.84
C LEU A 216 5.82 -19.84 -13.55
N ALA A 217 6.05 -19.21 -12.41
CA ALA A 217 7.37 -18.79 -11.94
C ALA A 217 7.98 -19.89 -11.04
N HIS A 218 8.24 -21.06 -11.62
CA HIS A 218 8.89 -22.15 -10.89
C HIS A 218 10.42 -21.97 -10.92
N ALA A 219 11.06 -22.15 -9.77
CA ALA A 219 12.52 -22.28 -9.71
C ALA A 219 12.92 -23.63 -10.37
N VAL A 220 13.92 -23.59 -11.21
CA VAL A 220 14.48 -24.76 -11.89
C VAL A 220 15.57 -25.38 -11.02
#